data_9acdda6960015bbe21447483538cd718
#
_entry.id   9acdda6960015bbe21447483538cd718
#
_cell.length_a   1.000
_cell.length_b   1.000
_cell.length_c   1.000
_cell.angle_alpha   90.00
_cell.angle_beta   90.00
_cell.angle_gamma   90.00
#
_symmetry.space_group_name_H-M   'P 1'
#
loop_
_entity.id
_entity.type
_entity.pdbx_description
1 polymer ?
#
loop_
_entity_poly.entity_id
_entity_poly.type
_entity_poly.pdbx_seq_one_letter_code
_entity_poly.pdbx_strand_id
1 'polypeptide(L)'
;MYQNSLTTDEAKKADIDELLKKLSANQKGLSSSEAEKRLQQYGPNEIQEKKANPAKKFLGYFWGPIPWMIEAAVIMSAVIQRWPDFGIIFTLLMVNAIVGFWQEHKARNAIELLKQRLAIKARVLRDGKWQERPAGELVPGDIARLRLGDIIPADVKLIDGDYLLTDESALTGESLPVEKHLSDVGYASSIVKQGEMNALVVNTGTRTFFGKTTTLVEEAKTPSHFQKAISKIGDYLILLAIGLVIVIFLVSLFRGQNVLDIIQFALVLTVAGIPAALPAVLSVTMAIGAIALAKKEAIVSKLVAIEEMASMDVLCSDKTGTITKNALTLGGTKPYAKFTENDVLLFSTLASREEDQDPIDKAILAKTKSTPAISDRIDQIKVTSFRPFDSVI
;
A
#
# COMPACT_ATOMS: atom_id res chain seq x y z
N MET A 1 2.99 22.34 14.45
CA MET A 1 4.42 22.17 14.78
C MET A 1 4.53 21.08 15.85
N TYR A 2 4.98 19.90 15.48
CA TYR A 2 5.12 18.78 16.42
C TYR A 2 6.48 18.92 17.12
N GLN A 3 6.54 19.64 18.20
CA GLN A 3 7.70 19.64 19.09
C GLN A 3 7.75 18.30 19.84
N ASN A 4 8.84 17.54 19.70
CA ASN A 4 9.19 16.23 20.28
C ASN A 4 8.71 14.97 19.51
N SER A 5 8.90 14.90 18.20
CA SER A 5 8.84 13.59 17.52
C SER A 5 10.19 12.90 17.61
N LEU A 6 10.23 11.82 18.39
CA LEU A 6 11.39 10.95 18.49
C LEU A 6 11.65 10.30 17.11
N THR A 7 12.87 10.33 16.63
CA THR A 7 13.22 9.59 15.41
C THR A 7 13.50 8.12 15.74
N THR A 8 13.35 7.21 14.78
CA THR A 8 13.67 5.78 14.99
C THR A 8 15.16 5.60 15.34
N ASP A 9 16.05 6.44 14.79
CA ASP A 9 17.47 6.43 15.10
C ASP A 9 17.79 6.91 16.52
N GLU A 10 17.05 7.89 17.03
CA GLU A 10 17.11 8.31 18.42
C GLU A 10 16.58 7.22 19.36
N ALA A 11 15.47 6.56 18.98
CA ALA A 11 14.92 5.44 19.73
C ALA A 11 15.89 4.25 19.79
N LYS A 12 16.69 4.03 18.74
CA LYS A 12 17.71 2.98 18.71
C LYS A 12 18.78 3.20 19.79
N LYS A 13 19.15 4.45 20.03
CA LYS A 13 20.24 4.84 20.96
C LYS A 13 19.76 5.04 22.41
N ALA A 14 18.49 5.37 22.59
CA ALA A 14 17.92 5.69 23.88
C ALA A 14 17.64 4.44 24.72
N ASP A 15 17.80 4.55 26.02
CA ASP A 15 17.43 3.50 26.98
C ASP A 15 15.90 3.37 27.09
N ILE A 16 15.42 2.19 27.52
CA ILE A 16 14.00 1.87 27.66
C ILE A 16 13.32 2.83 28.64
N ASP A 17 13.95 3.09 29.80
CA ASP A 17 13.40 3.96 30.83
C ASP A 17 13.31 5.43 30.38
N GLU A 18 14.29 5.89 29.59
CA GLU A 18 14.25 7.22 28.97
C GLU A 18 13.11 7.34 27.97
N LEU A 19 12.91 6.30 27.13
CA LEU A 19 11.83 6.27 26.14
C LEU A 19 10.45 6.24 26.80
N LEU A 20 10.28 5.43 27.86
CA LEU A 20 9.02 5.39 28.64
C LEU A 20 8.69 6.77 29.21
N LYS A 21 9.69 7.48 29.76
CA LYS A 21 9.51 8.85 30.27
C LYS A 21 9.19 9.85 29.15
N LYS A 22 9.94 9.84 28.06
CA LYS A 22 9.73 10.74 26.90
C LYS A 22 8.35 10.56 26.29
N LEU A 23 7.88 9.32 26.16
CA LEU A 23 6.58 8.98 25.63
C LEU A 23 5.46 9.01 26.67
N SER A 24 5.77 9.36 27.94
CA SER A 24 4.81 9.30 29.04
C SER A 24 4.03 7.98 29.05
N ALA A 25 4.75 6.89 28.84
CA ALA A 25 4.24 5.52 28.81
C ALA A 25 4.68 4.76 30.06
N ASN A 26 4.00 3.68 30.39
CA ASN A 26 4.39 2.79 31.48
C ASN A 26 4.22 1.33 31.04
N GLN A 27 4.88 0.42 31.76
CA GLN A 27 4.85 -1.02 31.45
C GLN A 27 3.46 -1.67 31.62
N LYS A 28 2.48 -0.96 32.21
CA LYS A 28 1.08 -1.43 32.32
C LYS A 28 0.21 -1.02 31.14
N GLY A 29 0.81 -0.35 30.15
CA GLY A 29 0.15 0.17 28.94
C GLY A 29 -0.53 1.52 29.16
N LEU A 30 -1.01 2.10 28.07
CA LEU A 30 -1.78 3.34 28.09
C LEU A 30 -3.22 3.08 28.51
N SER A 31 -3.91 4.10 29.03
CA SER A 31 -5.37 4.06 29.12
C SER A 31 -5.99 4.25 27.74
N SER A 32 -7.18 3.67 27.52
CA SER A 32 -7.91 3.85 26.25
C SER A 32 -8.17 5.32 25.93
N SER A 33 -8.47 6.16 26.95
CA SER A 33 -8.68 7.60 26.78
C SER A 33 -7.42 8.34 26.35
N GLU A 34 -6.26 7.97 26.90
CA GLU A 34 -4.98 8.57 26.52
C GLU A 34 -4.57 8.14 25.09
N ALA A 35 -4.79 6.87 24.75
CA ALA A 35 -4.53 6.38 23.40
C ALA A 35 -5.40 7.11 22.36
N GLU A 36 -6.66 7.39 22.66
CA GLU A 36 -7.54 8.14 21.77
C GLU A 36 -7.10 9.60 21.59
N LYS A 37 -6.68 10.28 22.66
CA LYS A 37 -6.07 11.62 22.56
C LYS A 37 -4.82 11.61 21.70
N ARG A 38 -3.95 10.62 21.89
CA ARG A 38 -2.74 10.47 21.07
C ARG A 38 -3.07 10.17 19.61
N LEU A 39 -4.09 9.37 19.35
CA LEU A 39 -4.54 9.10 17.99
C LEU A 39 -5.01 10.39 17.28
N GLN A 40 -5.70 11.27 18.00
CA GLN A 40 -6.05 12.59 17.46
C GLN A 40 -4.84 13.50 17.26
N GLN A 41 -3.84 13.41 18.12
CA GLN A 41 -2.62 14.22 18.07
C GLN A 41 -1.65 13.73 17.01
N TYR A 42 -1.38 12.43 16.95
CA TYR A 42 -0.38 11.83 16.07
C TYR A 42 -0.94 11.37 14.73
N GLY A 43 -2.25 11.22 14.62
CA GLY A 43 -2.92 10.62 13.49
C GLY A 43 -2.86 9.08 13.50
N PRO A 44 -3.60 8.42 12.61
CA PRO A 44 -3.60 6.96 12.49
C PRO A 44 -2.24 6.43 12.05
N ASN A 45 -1.92 5.21 12.48
CA ASN A 45 -0.72 4.48 12.06
C ASN A 45 -0.91 3.90 10.65
N GLU A 46 -1.05 4.79 9.71
CA GLU A 46 -1.24 4.49 8.29
C GLU A 46 -0.49 5.52 7.45
N ILE A 47 -0.05 5.12 6.27
CA ILE A 47 0.44 6.08 5.27
C ILE A 47 -0.81 6.75 4.69
N GLN A 48 -1.10 7.97 5.16
CA GLN A 48 -2.32 8.68 4.78
C GLN A 48 -2.26 9.14 3.34
N GLU A 49 -3.15 8.63 2.52
CA GLU A 49 -3.52 9.31 1.28
C GLU A 49 -4.21 10.64 1.63
N LYS A 50 -3.79 11.75 1.02
CA LYS A 50 -4.44 13.06 1.23
C LYS A 50 -5.92 12.94 0.89
N LYS A 51 -6.79 12.99 1.88
CA LYS A 51 -8.25 13.02 1.69
C LYS A 51 -8.61 14.28 0.90
N ALA A 52 -8.97 14.12 -0.36
CA ALA A 52 -9.46 15.23 -1.17
C ALA A 52 -10.82 15.70 -0.64
N ASN A 53 -11.00 17.01 -0.48
CA ASN A 53 -12.29 17.59 -0.10
C ASN A 53 -13.35 17.21 -1.17
N PRO A 54 -14.49 16.59 -0.77
CA PRO A 54 -15.52 16.16 -1.71
C PRO A 54 -16.06 17.27 -2.59
N ALA A 55 -16.24 18.49 -2.03
CA ALA A 55 -16.70 19.65 -2.78
C ALA A 55 -15.68 20.10 -3.84
N LYS A 56 -14.39 20.16 -3.48
CA LYS A 56 -13.32 20.49 -4.44
C LYS A 56 -13.23 19.44 -5.54
N LYS A 57 -13.49 18.18 -5.20
CA LYS A 57 -13.49 17.08 -6.15
C LYS A 57 -14.68 17.16 -7.11
N PHE A 58 -15.89 17.47 -6.60
CA PHE A 58 -17.07 17.69 -7.43
C PHE A 58 -16.87 18.84 -8.40
N LEU A 59 -16.31 19.97 -7.93
CA LEU A 59 -15.95 21.10 -8.80
C LEU A 59 -14.92 20.72 -9.86
N GLY A 60 -14.07 19.74 -9.59
CA GLY A 60 -13.09 19.23 -10.56
C GLY A 60 -13.72 18.61 -11.81
N TYR A 61 -14.98 18.18 -11.76
CA TYR A 61 -15.70 17.66 -12.93
C TYR A 61 -16.09 18.74 -13.94
N PHE A 62 -16.04 20.00 -13.55
CA PHE A 62 -16.22 21.18 -14.40
C PHE A 62 -14.90 21.70 -14.98
N TRP A 63 -13.77 21.04 -14.69
CA TRP A 63 -12.45 21.48 -15.12
C TRP A 63 -11.80 20.50 -16.08
N GLY A 64 -11.56 20.93 -17.29
CA GLY A 64 -10.91 20.13 -18.34
C GLY A 64 -11.44 20.38 -19.74
N PRO A 65 -10.78 19.87 -20.78
CA PRO A 65 -11.14 20.15 -22.18
C PRO A 65 -12.59 19.81 -22.50
N ILE A 66 -13.07 18.65 -22.09
CA ILE A 66 -14.44 18.17 -22.37
C ILE A 66 -15.51 19.01 -21.64
N PRO A 67 -15.45 19.25 -20.31
CA PRO A 67 -16.36 20.16 -19.62
C PRO A 67 -16.38 21.56 -20.23
N TRP A 68 -15.22 22.14 -20.57
CA TRP A 68 -15.13 23.49 -21.14
C TRP A 68 -15.89 23.61 -22.47
N MET A 69 -15.88 22.58 -23.31
CA MET A 69 -16.69 22.59 -24.54
C MET A 69 -18.20 22.66 -24.23
N ILE A 70 -18.66 21.90 -23.24
CA ILE A 70 -20.07 21.89 -22.84
C ILE A 70 -20.44 23.24 -22.20
N GLU A 71 -19.58 23.79 -21.35
CA GLU A 71 -19.76 25.10 -20.72
C GLU A 71 -19.82 26.21 -21.77
N ALA A 72 -18.95 26.18 -22.77
CA ALA A 72 -18.99 27.15 -23.87
C ALA A 72 -20.33 27.04 -24.63
N ALA A 73 -20.84 25.83 -24.87
CA ALA A 73 -22.12 25.63 -25.49
C ALA A 73 -23.30 26.13 -24.62
N VAL A 74 -23.23 25.93 -23.28
CA VAL A 74 -24.22 26.47 -22.32
C VAL A 74 -24.23 27.98 -22.36
N ILE A 75 -23.06 28.62 -22.29
CA ILE A 75 -22.93 30.09 -22.34
C ILE A 75 -23.46 30.64 -23.65
N MET A 76 -23.11 30.01 -24.77
CA MET A 76 -23.54 30.47 -26.09
C MET A 76 -25.06 30.36 -26.25
N SER A 77 -25.68 29.25 -25.78
CA SER A 77 -27.15 29.07 -25.79
C SER A 77 -27.86 30.16 -24.99
N ALA A 78 -27.27 30.57 -23.84
CA ALA A 78 -27.80 31.66 -23.01
C ALA A 78 -27.69 33.03 -23.71
N VAL A 79 -26.54 33.31 -24.34
CA VAL A 79 -26.31 34.59 -25.07
C VAL A 79 -27.28 34.73 -26.23
N ILE A 80 -27.59 33.65 -26.93
CA ILE A 80 -28.53 33.63 -28.06
C ILE A 80 -29.99 33.57 -27.56
N GLN A 81 -30.22 33.51 -26.24
CA GLN A 81 -31.52 33.43 -25.57
C GLN A 81 -32.34 32.16 -25.95
N ARG A 82 -31.65 31.08 -26.30
CA ARG A 82 -32.29 29.78 -26.55
C ARG A 82 -32.41 28.97 -25.27
N TRP A 83 -33.38 29.32 -24.48
CA TRP A 83 -33.59 28.71 -23.15
C TRP A 83 -33.87 27.21 -23.16
N PRO A 84 -34.56 26.59 -24.15
CA PRO A 84 -34.67 25.13 -24.22
C PRO A 84 -33.34 24.43 -24.41
N ASP A 85 -32.50 24.92 -25.33
CA ASP A 85 -31.18 24.33 -25.62
C ASP A 85 -30.23 24.51 -24.40
N PHE A 86 -30.25 25.69 -23.79
CA PHE A 86 -29.56 25.96 -22.52
C PHE A 86 -29.98 24.93 -21.46
N GLY A 87 -31.26 24.71 -21.24
CA GLY A 87 -31.77 23.78 -20.24
C GLY A 87 -31.30 22.33 -20.47
N ILE A 88 -31.32 21.88 -21.72
CA ILE A 88 -30.91 20.53 -22.11
C ILE A 88 -29.40 20.36 -21.90
N ILE A 89 -28.56 21.30 -22.42
CA ILE A 89 -27.10 21.20 -22.34
C ILE A 89 -26.63 21.35 -20.89
N PHE A 90 -27.21 22.26 -20.14
CA PHE A 90 -26.91 22.47 -18.72
C PHE A 90 -27.28 21.23 -17.90
N THR A 91 -28.44 20.63 -18.17
CA THR A 91 -28.86 19.37 -17.52
C THR A 91 -27.88 18.25 -17.85
N LEU A 92 -27.43 18.12 -19.10
CA LEU A 92 -26.43 17.13 -19.51
C LEU A 92 -25.12 17.31 -18.75
N LEU A 93 -24.63 18.56 -18.62
CA LEU A 93 -23.43 18.90 -17.86
C LEU A 93 -23.56 18.45 -16.39
N MET A 94 -24.68 18.81 -15.75
CA MET A 94 -24.96 18.46 -14.35
C MET A 94 -25.08 16.95 -14.14
N VAL A 95 -25.82 16.26 -15.02
CA VAL A 95 -25.97 14.79 -14.95
C VAL A 95 -24.62 14.11 -15.08
N ASN A 96 -23.79 14.53 -16.03
CA ASN A 96 -22.44 13.98 -16.21
C ASN A 96 -21.57 14.19 -14.96
N ALA A 97 -21.59 15.37 -14.36
CA ALA A 97 -20.84 15.67 -13.14
C ALA A 97 -21.33 14.82 -11.95
N ILE A 98 -22.65 14.71 -11.77
CA ILE A 98 -23.27 13.92 -10.68
C ILE A 98 -22.97 12.44 -10.85
N VAL A 99 -23.18 11.89 -12.04
CA VAL A 99 -22.96 10.46 -12.32
C VAL A 99 -21.49 10.11 -12.18
N GLY A 100 -20.58 10.95 -12.73
CA GLY A 100 -19.14 10.76 -12.58
C GLY A 100 -18.70 10.77 -11.12
N PHE A 101 -19.15 11.75 -10.35
CA PHE A 101 -18.87 11.84 -8.92
C PHE A 101 -19.40 10.62 -8.15
N TRP A 102 -20.62 10.20 -8.41
CA TRP A 102 -21.23 9.05 -7.73
C TRP A 102 -20.51 7.74 -8.05
N GLN A 103 -20.16 7.50 -9.31
CA GLN A 103 -19.45 6.30 -9.75
C GLN A 103 -18.05 6.25 -9.12
N GLU A 104 -17.30 7.36 -9.11
CA GLU A 104 -15.97 7.42 -8.50
C GLU A 104 -16.06 7.22 -6.98
N HIS A 105 -17.07 7.81 -6.34
CA HIS A 105 -17.28 7.62 -4.90
C HIS A 105 -17.58 6.15 -4.56
N LYS A 106 -18.44 5.49 -5.34
CA LYS A 106 -18.78 4.07 -5.17
C LYS A 106 -17.56 3.17 -5.39
N ALA A 107 -16.73 3.44 -6.41
CA ALA A 107 -15.51 2.69 -6.68
C ALA A 107 -14.50 2.83 -5.54
N ARG A 108 -14.31 4.03 -5.03
CA ARG A 108 -13.41 4.32 -3.88
C ARG A 108 -13.86 3.61 -2.61
N ASN A 109 -15.15 3.66 -2.27
CA ASN A 109 -15.69 2.99 -1.09
C ASN A 109 -15.50 1.47 -1.14
N ALA A 110 -15.63 0.86 -2.32
CA ALA A 110 -15.39 -0.58 -2.49
C ALA A 110 -13.93 -0.95 -2.17
N ILE A 111 -12.97 -0.13 -2.59
CA ILE A 111 -11.54 -0.32 -2.29
C ILE A 111 -11.25 -0.08 -0.81
N GLU A 112 -11.83 0.94 -0.21
CA GLU A 112 -11.68 1.25 1.22
C GLU A 112 -12.16 0.08 2.10
N LEU A 113 -13.33 -0.48 1.79
CA LEU A 113 -13.86 -1.67 2.48
C LEU A 113 -12.94 -2.89 2.32
N LEU A 114 -12.31 -3.04 1.17
CA LEU A 114 -11.35 -4.11 0.94
C LEU A 114 -10.08 -3.92 1.77
N LYS A 115 -9.53 -2.70 1.80
CA LYS A 115 -8.38 -2.33 2.64
C LYS A 115 -8.67 -2.59 4.12
N GLN A 116 -9.85 -2.24 4.62
CA GLN A 116 -10.24 -2.49 6.01
C GLN A 116 -10.33 -3.98 6.36
N ARG A 117 -10.80 -4.84 5.46
CA ARG A 117 -10.85 -6.30 5.70
C ARG A 117 -9.47 -6.94 5.77
N LEU A 118 -8.46 -6.34 5.15
CA LEU A 118 -7.08 -6.80 5.11
C LEU A 118 -6.19 -6.06 6.11
N ALA A 119 -6.77 -5.20 6.97
CA ALA A 119 -6.04 -4.44 7.97
C ALA A 119 -5.32 -5.37 8.95
N ILE A 120 -4.03 -5.13 9.13
CA ILE A 120 -3.20 -5.82 10.12
C ILE A 120 -3.77 -5.53 11.51
N LYS A 121 -3.89 -6.58 12.32
CA LYS A 121 -4.26 -6.46 13.73
C LYS A 121 -3.02 -6.55 14.60
N ALA A 122 -3.02 -5.84 15.71
CA ALA A 122 -1.97 -5.87 16.70
C ALA A 122 -2.55 -6.15 18.09
N ARG A 123 -1.82 -6.89 18.89
CA ARG A 123 -2.17 -7.13 20.30
C ARG A 123 -1.50 -6.07 21.14
N VAL A 124 -2.29 -5.21 21.80
CA VAL A 124 -1.81 -4.09 22.59
C VAL A 124 -2.27 -4.17 24.04
N LEU A 125 -1.44 -3.68 24.95
CA LEU A 125 -1.75 -3.57 26.36
C LEU A 125 -2.36 -2.20 26.65
N ARG A 126 -3.67 -2.16 26.89
CA ARG A 126 -4.39 -0.94 27.30
C ARG A 126 -5.30 -1.24 28.51
N ASP A 127 -5.41 -0.27 29.38
CA ASP A 127 -6.18 -0.40 30.64
C ASP A 127 -5.77 -1.65 31.47
N GLY A 128 -4.48 -2.02 31.40
CA GLY A 128 -3.93 -3.21 32.07
C GLY A 128 -4.36 -4.55 31.47
N LYS A 129 -4.98 -4.57 30.28
CA LYS A 129 -5.44 -5.79 29.61
C LYS A 129 -4.94 -5.86 28.18
N TRP A 130 -4.57 -7.06 27.74
CA TRP A 130 -4.24 -7.32 26.35
C TRP A 130 -5.50 -7.30 25.48
N GLN A 131 -5.49 -6.49 24.44
CA GLN A 131 -6.61 -6.29 23.52
C GLN A 131 -6.10 -6.43 22.07
N GLU A 132 -6.90 -7.02 21.21
CA GLU A 132 -6.64 -7.03 19.78
C GLU A 132 -7.24 -5.77 19.16
N ARG A 133 -6.42 -4.98 18.45
CA ARG A 133 -6.82 -3.71 17.82
C ARG A 133 -6.29 -3.65 16.38
N PRO A 134 -6.97 -2.93 15.47
CA PRO A 134 -6.41 -2.61 14.17
C PRO A 134 -5.06 -1.89 14.35
N ALA A 135 -4.05 -2.27 13.54
CA ALA A 135 -2.74 -1.64 13.60
C ALA A 135 -2.79 -0.12 13.36
N GLY A 136 -3.76 0.34 12.56
CA GLY A 136 -4.02 1.77 12.33
C GLY A 136 -4.36 2.59 13.58
N GLU A 137 -4.81 1.94 14.68
CA GLU A 137 -5.14 2.60 15.93
C GLU A 137 -3.96 2.70 16.91
N LEU A 138 -2.78 2.16 16.57
CA LEU A 138 -1.60 2.24 17.42
C LEU A 138 -1.05 3.66 17.47
N VAL A 139 -0.58 4.02 18.66
CA VAL A 139 0.00 5.34 18.92
C VAL A 139 1.36 5.20 19.63
N PRO A 140 2.26 6.18 19.50
CA PRO A 140 3.50 6.20 20.26
C PRO A 140 3.22 6.10 21.77
N GLY A 141 3.90 5.15 22.43
CA GLY A 141 3.68 4.83 23.84
C GLY A 141 2.80 3.61 24.11
N ASP A 142 2.13 3.05 23.10
CA ASP A 142 1.47 1.75 23.24
C ASP A 142 2.51 0.64 23.46
N ILE A 143 2.10 -0.40 24.23
CA ILE A 143 2.87 -1.63 24.34
C ILE A 143 2.20 -2.68 23.46
N ALA A 144 2.92 -3.17 22.48
CA ALA A 144 2.48 -4.21 21.57
C ALA A 144 3.17 -5.53 21.92
N ARG A 145 2.48 -6.64 21.75
CA ARG A 145 3.02 -7.99 21.87
C ARG A 145 3.26 -8.55 20.49
N LEU A 146 4.48 -8.97 20.24
CA LEU A 146 4.94 -9.51 18.96
C LEU A 146 5.21 -11.00 19.11
N ARG A 147 4.66 -11.81 18.20
CA ARG A 147 4.76 -13.27 18.20
C ARG A 147 5.10 -13.80 16.82
N LEU A 148 5.50 -15.04 16.77
CA LEU A 148 5.67 -15.79 15.52
C LEU A 148 4.51 -15.58 14.55
N GLY A 149 4.81 -15.15 13.34
CA GLY A 149 3.85 -14.87 12.27
C GLY A 149 3.26 -13.46 12.26
N ASP A 150 3.46 -12.67 13.33
CA ASP A 150 2.99 -11.28 13.36
C ASP A 150 3.81 -10.40 12.43
N ILE A 151 3.14 -9.44 11.81
CA ILE A 151 3.78 -8.32 11.13
C ILE A 151 3.96 -7.20 12.16
N ILE A 152 5.18 -6.70 12.32
CA ILE A 152 5.47 -5.59 13.23
C ILE A 152 4.68 -4.35 12.76
N PRO A 153 3.73 -3.85 13.57
CA PRO A 153 2.73 -2.90 13.09
C PRO A 153 3.21 -1.45 13.01
N ALA A 154 4.32 -1.14 13.69
CA ALA A 154 4.90 0.20 13.80
C ALA A 154 6.40 0.07 14.12
N ASP A 155 7.18 1.15 14.11
CA ASP A 155 8.53 1.06 14.67
C ASP A 155 8.45 0.94 16.19
N VAL A 156 9.10 -0.07 16.73
CA VAL A 156 9.01 -0.44 18.14
C VAL A 156 10.37 -0.62 18.78
N LYS A 157 10.46 -0.40 20.10
CA LYS A 157 11.59 -0.74 20.95
C LYS A 157 11.25 -2.00 21.74
N LEU A 158 12.05 -3.04 21.66
CA LEU A 158 11.85 -4.29 22.41
C LEU A 158 12.13 -4.04 23.90
N ILE A 159 11.17 -4.31 24.77
CA ILE A 159 11.22 -3.93 26.19
C ILE A 159 11.15 -5.09 27.18
N ASP A 160 10.71 -6.28 26.71
CA ASP A 160 10.57 -7.46 27.58
C ASP A 160 10.50 -8.72 26.71
N GLY A 161 11.18 -9.78 27.10
CA GLY A 161 11.30 -11.07 26.41
C GLY A 161 12.76 -11.43 26.14
N ASP A 162 12.99 -12.61 25.55
CA ASP A 162 14.34 -13.13 25.31
C ASP A 162 14.92 -12.64 23.99
N TYR A 163 14.27 -12.96 22.86
CA TYR A 163 14.68 -12.57 21.52
C TYR A 163 13.52 -12.62 20.52
N LEU A 164 13.70 -11.93 19.40
CA LEU A 164 12.89 -12.05 18.20
C LEU A 164 13.78 -12.28 16.99
N LEU A 165 13.40 -13.23 16.15
CA LEU A 165 13.96 -13.37 14.82
C LEU A 165 13.02 -12.70 13.83
N THR A 166 13.48 -11.63 13.18
CA THR A 166 12.66 -10.80 12.30
C THR A 166 13.13 -10.87 10.85
N ASP A 167 12.20 -11.09 9.93
CA ASP A 167 12.45 -10.98 8.49
C ASP A 167 12.29 -9.52 8.08
N GLU A 168 13.41 -8.89 7.79
CA GLU A 168 13.50 -7.49 7.36
C GLU A 168 13.74 -7.38 5.84
N SER A 169 13.55 -8.46 5.08
CA SER A 169 13.85 -8.52 3.64
C SER A 169 13.10 -7.46 2.83
N ALA A 170 11.89 -7.08 3.24
CA ALA A 170 11.13 -6.01 2.62
C ALA A 170 11.77 -4.61 2.77
N LEU A 171 12.68 -4.43 3.75
CA LEU A 171 13.37 -3.17 4.03
C LEU A 171 14.81 -3.18 3.52
N THR A 172 15.52 -4.29 3.75
CA THR A 172 16.96 -4.44 3.50
C THR A 172 17.27 -5.18 2.21
N GLY A 173 16.33 -5.98 1.70
CA GLY A 173 16.54 -6.92 0.59
C GLY A 173 17.29 -8.19 1.00
N GLU A 174 17.68 -8.35 2.27
CA GLU A 174 18.41 -9.51 2.78
C GLU A 174 17.45 -10.61 3.21
N SER A 175 17.74 -11.87 2.79
CA SER A 175 16.85 -13.01 3.04
C SER A 175 16.98 -13.61 4.44
N LEU A 176 18.12 -13.38 5.10
CA LEU A 176 18.35 -13.94 6.42
C LEU A 176 17.61 -13.14 7.47
N PRO A 177 16.85 -13.81 8.35
CA PRO A 177 16.24 -13.14 9.48
C PRO A 177 17.31 -12.53 10.40
N VAL A 178 16.95 -11.38 10.98
CA VAL A 178 17.81 -10.65 11.91
C VAL A 178 17.36 -10.95 13.33
N GLU A 179 18.29 -11.40 14.16
CA GLU A 179 18.04 -11.62 15.58
C GLU A 179 18.03 -10.27 16.32
N LYS A 180 17.00 -10.06 17.13
CA LYS A 180 16.77 -8.86 17.93
C LYS A 180 16.63 -9.24 19.39
N HIS A 181 17.33 -8.51 20.22
CA HIS A 181 17.31 -8.67 21.66
C HIS A 181 16.64 -7.50 22.38
N LEU A 182 16.63 -7.58 23.70
CA LEU A 182 16.16 -6.50 24.55
C LEU A 182 16.85 -5.18 24.19
N SER A 183 16.09 -4.12 24.12
CA SER A 183 16.55 -2.78 23.71
C SER A 183 16.89 -2.60 22.22
N ASP A 184 16.68 -3.61 21.37
CA ASP A 184 16.74 -3.43 19.93
C ASP A 184 15.47 -2.80 19.38
N VAL A 185 15.57 -2.30 18.13
CA VAL A 185 14.44 -1.71 17.41
C VAL A 185 13.92 -2.71 16.37
N GLY A 186 12.62 -2.98 16.42
CA GLY A 186 11.88 -3.67 15.37
C GLY A 186 11.24 -2.65 14.43
N TYR A 187 11.40 -2.86 13.13
CA TYR A 187 10.89 -1.94 12.11
C TYR A 187 9.49 -2.35 11.63
N ALA A 188 8.65 -1.35 11.37
CA ALA A 188 7.33 -1.55 10.78
C ALA A 188 7.42 -2.38 9.48
N SER A 189 6.43 -3.25 9.25
CA SER A 189 6.34 -4.15 8.09
C SER A 189 7.30 -5.35 8.07
N SER A 190 8.20 -5.50 9.05
CA SER A 190 8.98 -6.74 9.23
C SER A 190 8.10 -7.86 9.78
N ILE A 191 8.45 -9.11 9.49
CA ILE A 191 7.68 -10.28 9.91
C ILE A 191 8.45 -11.01 11.02
N VAL A 192 7.79 -11.33 12.12
CA VAL A 192 8.37 -12.15 13.19
C VAL A 192 8.41 -13.61 12.76
N LYS A 193 9.60 -14.17 12.62
CA LYS A 193 9.82 -15.58 12.22
C LYS A 193 9.97 -16.50 13.43
N GLN A 194 10.38 -15.98 14.59
CA GLN A 194 10.57 -16.73 15.81
C GLN A 194 10.58 -15.85 17.04
N GLY A 195 10.26 -16.41 18.20
CA GLY A 195 10.26 -15.74 19.49
C GLY A 195 8.97 -14.99 19.80
N GLU A 196 8.94 -14.43 20.99
CA GLU A 196 7.85 -13.60 21.51
C GLU A 196 8.43 -12.50 22.41
N MET A 197 8.11 -11.24 22.13
CA MET A 197 8.55 -10.11 22.94
C MET A 197 7.47 -9.04 23.08
N ASN A 198 7.52 -8.30 24.17
CA ASN A 198 6.76 -7.07 24.34
C ASN A 198 7.57 -5.88 23.85
N ALA A 199 6.94 -4.98 23.15
CA ALA A 199 7.58 -3.88 22.46
C ALA A 199 6.83 -2.56 22.66
N LEU A 200 7.58 -1.48 22.91
CA LEU A 200 7.06 -0.12 23.02
C LEU A 200 6.99 0.53 21.64
N VAL A 201 5.83 0.97 21.22
CA VAL A 201 5.63 1.71 19.97
C VAL A 201 6.29 3.08 20.08
N VAL A 202 7.24 3.37 19.20
CA VAL A 202 8.00 4.63 19.17
C VAL A 202 7.58 5.54 18.04
N ASN A 203 7.37 5.00 16.85
CA ASN A 203 6.93 5.77 15.68
C ASN A 203 5.81 5.06 14.92
N THR A 204 4.90 5.84 14.33
CA THR A 204 3.71 5.37 13.62
C THR A 204 3.55 6.06 12.26
N GLY A 205 2.92 5.40 11.31
CA GLY A 205 2.55 5.94 10.00
C GLY A 205 3.76 6.44 9.19
N THR A 206 3.66 7.65 8.66
CA THR A 206 4.73 8.26 7.84
C THR A 206 6.03 8.54 8.58
N ARG A 207 6.03 8.42 9.91
CA ARG A 207 7.24 8.62 10.75
C ARG A 207 8.05 7.36 10.98
N THR A 208 7.52 6.19 10.65
CA THR A 208 8.25 4.95 10.68
C THR A 208 9.40 4.98 9.66
N PHE A 209 10.37 4.11 9.82
CA PHE A 209 11.47 3.95 8.87
C PHE A 209 10.95 3.67 7.46
N PHE A 210 9.99 2.76 7.35
CA PHE A 210 9.32 2.43 6.09
C PHE A 210 8.48 3.60 5.57
N GLY A 211 7.73 4.27 6.43
CA GLY A 211 6.88 5.40 6.07
C GLY A 211 7.63 6.58 5.47
N LYS A 212 8.82 6.89 5.98
CA LYS A 212 9.70 7.93 5.40
C LYS A 212 10.12 7.60 3.97
N THR A 213 10.52 6.37 3.72
CA THR A 213 10.94 5.90 2.38
C THR A 213 9.76 5.99 1.40
N THR A 214 8.57 5.57 1.81
CA THR A 214 7.37 5.61 0.98
C THR A 214 6.95 7.04 0.64
N THR A 215 7.09 7.98 1.59
CA THR A 215 6.74 9.40 1.36
C THR A 215 7.63 10.03 0.28
N LEU A 216 8.92 9.71 0.25
CA LEU A 216 9.86 10.18 -0.78
C LEU A 216 9.47 9.67 -2.19
N VAL A 217 8.96 8.45 -2.28
CA VAL A 217 8.47 7.87 -3.55
C VAL A 217 7.14 8.52 -3.99
N GLU A 218 6.26 8.89 -3.04
CA GLU A 218 4.99 9.54 -3.36
C GLU A 218 5.13 10.97 -3.90
N GLU A 219 6.18 11.69 -3.54
CA GLU A 219 6.44 13.05 -4.05
C GLU A 219 6.83 13.06 -5.53
N ALA A 220 7.27 11.94 -6.09
CA ALA A 220 7.59 11.75 -7.50
C ALA A 220 6.33 11.54 -8.39
N LYS A 221 5.24 12.27 -8.15
CA LYS A 221 3.97 12.14 -8.90
C LYS A 221 4.14 12.57 -10.34
N THR A 222 4.21 11.61 -11.27
CA THR A 222 3.98 11.82 -12.69
C THR A 222 2.50 11.57 -13.03
N PRO A 223 1.85 12.46 -13.82
CA PRO A 223 0.50 12.19 -14.30
C PRO A 223 0.51 10.95 -15.19
N SER A 224 -0.49 10.07 -15.04
CA SER A 224 -0.65 8.84 -15.80
C SER A 224 -0.55 9.07 -17.32
N HIS A 225 0.06 8.13 -18.02
CA HIS A 225 0.12 8.13 -19.49
C HIS A 225 -1.26 8.21 -20.11
N PHE A 226 -2.23 7.59 -19.50
CA PHE A 226 -3.62 7.55 -20.00
C PHE A 226 -4.38 8.86 -19.71
N GLN A 227 -4.22 9.48 -18.57
CA GLN A 227 -4.78 10.81 -18.34
C GLN A 227 -4.27 11.81 -19.39
N LYS A 228 -2.98 11.70 -19.76
CA LYS A 228 -2.41 12.48 -20.85
C LYS A 228 -3.03 12.12 -22.21
N ALA A 229 -3.28 10.84 -22.48
CA ALA A 229 -3.91 10.38 -23.71
C ALA A 229 -5.36 10.87 -23.81
N ILE A 230 -6.16 10.78 -22.74
CA ILE A 230 -7.53 11.32 -22.72
C ILE A 230 -7.54 12.83 -22.95
N SER A 231 -6.64 13.57 -22.29
CA SER A 231 -6.52 15.02 -22.52
C SER A 231 -6.19 15.31 -23.98
N LYS A 232 -5.26 14.58 -24.59
CA LYS A 232 -4.94 14.73 -26.02
C LYS A 232 -6.13 14.41 -26.92
N ILE A 233 -6.90 13.36 -26.62
CA ILE A 233 -8.12 13.04 -27.37
C ILE A 233 -9.10 14.21 -27.26
N GLY A 234 -9.28 14.77 -26.05
CA GLY A 234 -10.10 15.97 -25.85
C GLY A 234 -9.62 17.13 -26.72
N ASP A 235 -8.31 17.42 -26.70
CA ASP A 235 -7.72 18.50 -27.50
C ASP A 235 -7.94 18.30 -29.02
N TYR A 236 -7.78 17.06 -29.51
CA TYR A 236 -8.06 16.75 -30.94
C TYR A 236 -9.53 16.90 -31.29
N LEU A 237 -10.44 16.51 -30.39
CA LEU A 237 -11.90 16.69 -30.61
C LEU A 237 -12.26 18.17 -30.63
N ILE A 238 -11.67 19.00 -29.76
CA ILE A 238 -11.84 20.46 -29.78
C ILE A 238 -11.35 21.03 -31.10
N LEU A 239 -10.15 20.67 -31.54
CA LEU A 239 -9.59 21.15 -32.81
C LEU A 239 -10.47 20.75 -34.00
N LEU A 240 -10.95 19.50 -34.02
CA LEU A 240 -11.86 19.00 -35.04
C LEU A 240 -13.19 19.77 -35.03
N ALA A 241 -13.77 19.98 -33.85
CA ALA A 241 -15.04 20.70 -33.70
C ALA A 241 -14.89 22.17 -34.19
N ILE A 242 -13.83 22.86 -33.80
CA ILE A 242 -13.54 24.22 -34.28
C ILE A 242 -13.37 24.22 -35.81
N GLY A 243 -12.61 23.28 -36.36
CA GLY A 243 -12.42 23.18 -37.81
C GLY A 243 -13.74 22.98 -38.56
N LEU A 244 -14.59 22.06 -38.07
CA LEU A 244 -15.92 21.84 -38.66
C LEU A 244 -16.83 23.06 -38.54
N VAL A 245 -16.83 23.74 -37.40
CA VAL A 245 -17.60 24.97 -37.20
C VAL A 245 -17.15 26.07 -38.17
N ILE A 246 -15.86 26.23 -38.37
CA ILE A 246 -15.31 27.21 -39.36
C ILE A 246 -15.78 26.87 -40.79
N VAL A 247 -15.65 25.59 -41.20
CA VAL A 247 -16.09 25.15 -42.54
C VAL A 247 -17.60 25.40 -42.72
N ILE A 248 -18.41 25.01 -41.77
CA ILE A 248 -19.87 25.21 -41.79
C ILE A 248 -20.20 26.73 -41.85
N PHE A 249 -19.52 27.52 -41.06
CA PHE A 249 -19.69 28.97 -41.03
C PHE A 249 -19.39 29.57 -42.42
N LEU A 250 -18.27 29.23 -43.01
CA LEU A 250 -17.89 29.72 -44.35
C LEU A 250 -18.88 29.31 -45.42
N VAL A 251 -19.25 28.00 -45.47
CA VAL A 251 -20.23 27.49 -46.47
C VAL A 251 -21.59 28.16 -46.34
N SER A 252 -22.04 28.34 -45.11
CA SER A 252 -23.33 28.96 -44.80
C SER A 252 -23.34 30.44 -45.12
N LEU A 253 -22.22 31.16 -44.93
CA LEU A 253 -22.06 32.53 -45.31
C LEU A 253 -22.17 32.70 -46.84
N PHE A 254 -21.52 31.81 -47.60
CA PHE A 254 -21.64 31.79 -49.06
C PHE A 254 -23.07 31.44 -49.54
N ARG A 255 -23.85 30.69 -48.75
CA ARG A 255 -25.24 30.36 -49.08
C ARG A 255 -26.26 31.42 -48.61
N GLY A 256 -25.81 32.48 -47.96
CA GLY A 256 -26.68 33.53 -47.45
C GLY A 256 -27.61 33.09 -46.32
N GLN A 257 -27.22 32.05 -45.58
CA GLN A 257 -28.02 31.56 -44.43
C GLN A 257 -27.92 32.48 -43.22
N ASN A 258 -28.95 32.43 -42.36
CA ASN A 258 -28.98 33.23 -41.17
C ASN A 258 -27.87 32.84 -40.17
N VAL A 259 -27.08 33.79 -39.71
CA VAL A 259 -25.99 33.53 -38.79
C VAL A 259 -26.44 32.78 -37.51
N LEU A 260 -27.67 33.05 -37.02
CA LEU A 260 -28.25 32.36 -35.87
C LEU A 260 -28.45 30.86 -36.08
N ASP A 261 -28.84 30.45 -37.31
CA ASP A 261 -29.06 29.04 -37.64
C ASP A 261 -27.71 28.29 -37.72
N ILE A 262 -26.69 28.98 -38.21
CA ILE A 262 -25.34 28.45 -38.27
C ILE A 262 -24.78 28.18 -36.86
N ILE A 263 -24.95 29.14 -35.96
CA ILE A 263 -24.47 29.01 -34.55
C ILE A 263 -25.21 27.88 -33.86
N GLN A 264 -26.52 27.72 -34.09
CA GLN A 264 -27.31 26.62 -33.55
C GLN A 264 -26.76 25.26 -34.01
N PHE A 265 -26.53 25.09 -35.30
CA PHE A 265 -26.00 23.86 -35.84
C PHE A 265 -24.56 23.56 -35.30
N ALA A 266 -23.74 24.58 -35.17
CA ALA A 266 -22.41 24.48 -34.57
C ALA A 266 -22.48 24.01 -33.09
N LEU A 267 -23.42 24.51 -32.31
CA LEU A 267 -23.66 24.09 -30.93
C LEU A 267 -24.07 22.61 -30.85
N VAL A 268 -25.04 22.17 -31.67
CA VAL A 268 -25.47 20.79 -31.69
C VAL A 268 -24.32 19.86 -32.07
N LEU A 269 -23.52 20.23 -33.09
CA LEU A 269 -22.39 19.46 -33.55
C LEU A 269 -21.30 19.36 -32.45
N THR A 270 -21.04 20.46 -31.77
CA THR A 270 -20.08 20.51 -30.66
C THR A 270 -20.49 19.55 -29.53
N VAL A 271 -21.75 19.60 -29.09
CA VAL A 271 -22.27 18.76 -28.03
C VAL A 271 -22.29 17.27 -28.44
N ALA A 272 -22.67 16.98 -29.70
CA ALA A 272 -22.71 15.60 -30.22
C ALA A 272 -21.32 14.95 -30.33
N GLY A 273 -20.27 15.76 -30.55
CA GLY A 273 -18.87 15.30 -30.63
C GLY A 273 -18.23 14.96 -29.28
N ILE A 274 -18.88 15.25 -28.15
CA ILE A 274 -18.28 15.09 -26.83
C ILE A 274 -18.49 13.65 -26.31
N PRO A 275 -17.42 12.87 -26.06
CA PRO A 275 -17.54 11.53 -25.48
C PRO A 275 -17.75 11.59 -23.96
N ALA A 276 -18.92 12.09 -23.53
CA ALA A 276 -19.24 12.37 -22.14
C ALA A 276 -19.18 11.13 -21.22
N ALA A 277 -19.38 9.93 -21.77
CA ALA A 277 -19.35 8.67 -21.02
C ALA A 277 -17.93 8.15 -20.77
N LEU A 278 -16.90 8.62 -21.48
CA LEU A 278 -15.54 8.05 -21.42
C LEU A 278 -14.93 8.03 -20.02
N PRO A 279 -14.93 9.13 -19.24
CA PRO A 279 -14.36 9.14 -17.89
C PRO A 279 -15.09 8.18 -16.94
N ALA A 280 -16.40 8.05 -17.09
CA ALA A 280 -17.23 7.20 -16.26
C ALA A 280 -16.96 5.71 -16.51
N VAL A 281 -16.95 5.31 -17.78
CA VAL A 281 -16.64 3.92 -18.20
C VAL A 281 -15.25 3.53 -17.70
N LEU A 282 -14.26 4.41 -17.82
CA LEU A 282 -12.91 4.17 -17.36
C LEU A 282 -12.85 3.90 -15.86
N SER A 283 -13.46 4.77 -15.04
CA SER A 283 -13.47 4.60 -13.58
C SER A 283 -14.11 3.28 -13.16
N VAL A 284 -15.18 2.87 -13.81
CA VAL A 284 -15.84 1.58 -13.56
C VAL A 284 -14.95 0.41 -13.96
N THR A 285 -14.31 0.49 -15.12
CA THR A 285 -13.40 -0.56 -15.61
C THR A 285 -12.20 -0.75 -14.68
N MET A 286 -11.59 0.36 -14.24
CA MET A 286 -10.48 0.31 -13.26
C MET A 286 -10.94 -0.28 -11.93
N ALA A 287 -12.15 0.05 -11.44
CA ALA A 287 -12.69 -0.52 -10.21
C ALA A 287 -12.91 -2.04 -10.33
N ILE A 288 -13.44 -2.51 -11.47
CA ILE A 288 -13.60 -3.95 -11.75
C ILE A 288 -12.23 -4.64 -11.78
N GLY A 289 -11.23 -4.02 -12.42
CA GLY A 289 -9.85 -4.51 -12.44
C GLY A 289 -9.24 -4.63 -11.04
N ALA A 290 -9.44 -3.62 -10.17
CA ALA A 290 -8.99 -3.64 -8.78
C ALA A 290 -9.62 -4.79 -7.99
N ILE A 291 -10.93 -5.02 -8.14
CA ILE A 291 -11.64 -6.12 -7.49
C ILE A 291 -11.12 -7.49 -7.99
N ALA A 292 -10.84 -7.61 -9.28
CA ALA A 292 -10.31 -8.84 -9.86
C ALA A 292 -8.89 -9.16 -9.35
N LEU A 293 -8.02 -8.15 -9.20
CA LEU A 293 -6.70 -8.28 -8.61
C LEU A 293 -6.76 -8.61 -7.12
N ALA A 294 -7.66 -7.97 -6.38
CA ALA A 294 -7.85 -8.23 -4.96
C ALA A 294 -8.30 -9.67 -4.68
N LYS A 295 -9.09 -10.29 -5.57
CA LYS A 295 -9.42 -11.73 -5.50
C LYS A 295 -8.22 -12.64 -5.68
N LYS A 296 -7.14 -12.14 -6.26
CA LYS A 296 -5.84 -12.82 -6.40
C LYS A 296 -4.83 -12.37 -5.33
N GLU A 297 -5.32 -11.79 -4.22
CA GLU A 297 -4.53 -11.31 -3.11
C GLU A 297 -3.57 -10.14 -3.45
N ALA A 298 -3.76 -9.52 -4.62
CA ALA A 298 -3.03 -8.34 -5.03
C ALA A 298 -3.83 -7.06 -4.72
N ILE A 299 -3.36 -6.27 -3.75
CA ILE A 299 -4.02 -5.05 -3.32
C ILE A 299 -3.49 -3.87 -4.14
N VAL A 300 -4.39 -3.15 -4.80
CA VAL A 300 -4.05 -1.97 -5.59
C VAL A 300 -4.32 -0.72 -4.77
N SER A 301 -3.30 0.07 -4.50
CA SER A 301 -3.41 1.33 -3.75
C SER A 301 -4.02 2.46 -4.60
N LYS A 302 -3.74 2.49 -5.90
CA LYS A 302 -4.21 3.52 -6.85
C LYS A 302 -4.84 2.86 -8.07
N LEU A 303 -6.07 3.25 -8.42
CA LEU A 303 -6.78 2.69 -9.58
C LEU A 303 -6.02 2.88 -10.89
N VAL A 304 -5.33 4.00 -11.03
CA VAL A 304 -4.52 4.32 -12.21
C VAL A 304 -3.41 3.30 -12.45
N ALA A 305 -2.86 2.68 -11.40
CA ALA A 305 -1.81 1.67 -11.52
C ALA A 305 -2.26 0.43 -12.32
N ILE A 306 -3.56 0.10 -12.30
CA ILE A 306 -4.09 -1.05 -13.06
C ILE A 306 -3.88 -0.87 -14.56
N GLU A 307 -4.02 0.33 -15.01
CA GLU A 307 -3.89 0.69 -16.41
C GLU A 307 -2.43 0.82 -16.81
N GLU A 308 -1.61 1.46 -15.97
CA GLU A 308 -0.17 1.56 -16.20
C GLU A 308 0.48 0.18 -16.25
N MET A 309 -0.01 -0.81 -15.48
CA MET A 309 0.43 -2.20 -15.57
C MET A 309 0.17 -2.84 -16.95
N ALA A 310 -0.90 -2.44 -17.64
CA ALA A 310 -1.22 -2.97 -18.95
C ALA A 310 -0.27 -2.45 -20.07
N SER A 311 0.35 -1.30 -19.85
CA SER A 311 1.29 -0.66 -20.79
C SER A 311 2.76 -0.76 -20.35
N MET A 312 3.04 -1.61 -19.37
CA MET A 312 4.38 -1.81 -18.82
C MET A 312 5.28 -2.51 -19.83
N ASP A 313 6.42 -1.92 -20.16
CA ASP A 313 7.46 -2.45 -21.03
C ASP A 313 8.75 -2.82 -20.27
N VAL A 314 8.92 -2.33 -19.04
CA VAL A 314 10.06 -2.62 -18.19
C VAL A 314 9.55 -3.08 -16.81
N LEU A 315 9.97 -4.28 -16.39
CA LEU A 315 9.69 -4.84 -15.07
C LEU A 315 10.97 -4.88 -14.23
N CYS A 316 11.01 -4.08 -13.18
CA CYS A 316 12.06 -4.17 -12.15
C CYS A 316 11.55 -5.08 -11.02
N SER A 317 12.11 -6.27 -10.91
CA SER A 317 11.70 -7.24 -9.89
C SER A 317 12.75 -7.37 -8.79
N ASP A 318 12.29 -7.40 -7.54
CA ASP A 318 13.15 -7.80 -6.42
C ASP A 318 13.50 -9.28 -6.50
N LYS A 319 14.67 -9.65 -5.97
CA LYS A 319 15.14 -11.05 -5.95
C LYS A 319 14.41 -11.85 -4.88
N THR A 320 14.43 -11.34 -3.65
CA THR A 320 14.07 -12.09 -2.45
C THR A 320 12.55 -12.12 -2.24
N GLY A 321 11.97 -13.31 -2.15
CA GLY A 321 10.52 -13.48 -1.96
C GLY A 321 9.66 -13.18 -3.19
N THR A 322 10.26 -12.71 -4.29
CA THR A 322 9.60 -12.41 -5.57
C THR A 322 10.08 -13.38 -6.66
N ILE A 323 11.37 -13.33 -7.03
CA ILE A 323 11.97 -14.30 -7.95
C ILE A 323 12.30 -15.60 -7.22
N THR A 324 12.72 -15.49 -5.97
CA THR A 324 13.01 -16.62 -5.09
C THR A 324 11.88 -16.83 -4.06
N LYS A 325 11.81 -18.02 -3.50
CA LYS A 325 10.78 -18.39 -2.50
C LYS A 325 11.03 -17.83 -1.10
N ASN A 326 12.12 -17.05 -0.89
CA ASN A 326 12.59 -16.64 0.45
C ASN A 326 12.68 -17.86 1.40
N ALA A 327 13.21 -18.96 0.91
CA ALA A 327 13.39 -20.20 1.65
C ALA A 327 14.81 -20.72 1.42
N LEU A 328 15.48 -21.03 2.52
CA LEU A 328 16.81 -21.62 2.47
C LEU A 328 16.73 -23.07 2.00
N THR A 329 17.73 -23.49 1.25
CA THR A 329 17.92 -24.90 0.86
C THR A 329 19.38 -25.29 1.06
N LEU A 330 19.61 -26.51 1.51
CA LEU A 330 20.97 -27.03 1.67
C LEU A 330 21.60 -27.25 0.28
N GLY A 331 22.57 -26.42 -0.08
CA GLY A 331 23.24 -26.46 -1.37
C GLY A 331 24.32 -27.54 -1.48
N GLY A 332 24.92 -27.93 -0.35
CA GLY A 332 25.94 -28.98 -0.29
C GLY A 332 26.59 -29.05 1.08
N THR A 333 27.32 -30.15 1.31
CA THR A 333 28.06 -30.39 2.53
C THR A 333 29.57 -30.54 2.22
N LYS A 334 30.42 -29.98 3.08
CA LYS A 334 31.87 -30.18 3.00
C LYS A 334 32.32 -30.92 4.25
N PRO A 335 32.52 -32.23 4.17
CA PRO A 335 33.01 -33.00 5.29
C PRO A 335 34.48 -32.66 5.59
N TYR A 336 34.85 -32.72 6.86
CA TYR A 336 36.20 -32.48 7.32
C TYR A 336 36.81 -33.73 7.95
N ALA A 337 38.10 -33.92 7.84
CA ALA A 337 38.84 -35.03 8.36
C ALA A 337 38.26 -36.42 7.91
N LYS A 338 37.87 -37.26 8.84
CA LYS A 338 37.35 -38.62 8.59
C LYS A 338 35.81 -38.68 8.43
N PHE A 339 35.11 -37.56 8.52
CA PHE A 339 33.66 -37.52 8.43
C PHE A 339 33.20 -37.58 6.99
N THR A 340 32.05 -38.20 6.77
CA THR A 340 31.36 -38.24 5.47
C THR A 340 30.29 -37.15 5.39
N GLU A 341 29.74 -36.92 4.19
CA GLU A 341 28.59 -36.01 4.00
C GLU A 341 27.39 -36.42 4.83
N ASN A 342 27.16 -37.71 4.95
CA ASN A 342 26.08 -38.27 5.78
C ASN A 342 26.30 -38.01 7.27
N ASP A 343 27.55 -38.03 7.75
CA ASP A 343 27.84 -37.71 9.14
C ASP A 343 27.61 -36.25 9.43
N VAL A 344 28.02 -35.37 8.52
CA VAL A 344 27.75 -33.91 8.66
C VAL A 344 26.24 -33.64 8.71
N LEU A 345 25.47 -34.26 7.79
CA LEU A 345 24.04 -34.09 7.77
C LEU A 345 23.35 -34.66 9.01
N LEU A 346 23.81 -35.83 9.50
CA LEU A 346 23.33 -36.43 10.74
C LEU A 346 23.54 -35.52 11.95
N PHE A 347 24.75 -35.02 12.15
CA PHE A 347 25.05 -34.14 13.28
C PHE A 347 24.32 -32.82 13.20
N SER A 348 24.22 -32.24 11.99
CA SER A 348 23.43 -31.02 11.76
C SER A 348 21.94 -31.25 12.11
N THR A 349 21.38 -32.40 11.73
CA THR A 349 19.99 -32.74 12.03
C THR A 349 19.77 -32.93 13.55
N LEU A 350 20.70 -33.56 14.24
CA LEU A 350 20.62 -33.74 15.70
C LEU A 350 20.74 -32.38 16.45
N ALA A 351 21.35 -31.39 15.84
CA ALA A 351 21.47 -30.01 16.37
C ALA A 351 20.32 -29.11 15.95
N SER A 352 19.45 -29.55 15.04
CA SER A 352 18.32 -28.77 14.52
C SER A 352 17.03 -29.12 15.25
N ARG A 353 16.11 -28.12 15.38
CA ARG A 353 14.77 -28.29 15.96
C ARG A 353 13.68 -27.93 14.98
N GLU A 354 12.70 -28.82 14.80
CA GLU A 354 11.51 -28.53 14.01
C GLU A 354 10.57 -27.54 14.72
N GLU A 355 10.58 -27.54 16.05
CA GLU A 355 9.71 -26.73 16.91
C GLU A 355 10.02 -25.22 16.82
N ASP A 356 11.28 -24.87 16.69
CA ASP A 356 11.75 -23.48 16.67
C ASP A 356 11.45 -22.76 15.32
N GLN A 357 11.08 -23.52 14.29
CA GLN A 357 10.74 -23.00 12.95
C GLN A 357 11.87 -22.18 12.28
N ASP A 358 13.12 -22.32 12.76
CA ASP A 358 14.27 -21.63 12.18
C ASP A 358 14.47 -21.99 10.70
N PRO A 359 14.73 -21.03 9.80
CA PRO A 359 14.93 -21.28 8.38
C PRO A 359 16.10 -22.19 8.05
N ILE A 360 17.19 -22.15 8.84
CA ILE A 360 18.37 -23.00 8.64
C ILE A 360 18.03 -24.43 9.05
N ASP A 361 17.42 -24.60 10.23
CA ASP A 361 17.00 -25.90 10.72
C ASP A 361 16.01 -26.56 9.76
N LYS A 362 15.03 -25.79 9.25
CA LYS A 362 14.10 -26.29 8.22
C LYS A 362 14.80 -26.80 6.97
N ALA A 363 15.81 -26.10 6.49
CA ALA A 363 16.56 -26.50 5.31
C ALA A 363 17.33 -27.81 5.54
N ILE A 364 17.93 -27.98 6.73
CA ILE A 364 18.64 -29.18 7.14
C ILE A 364 17.66 -30.35 7.28
N LEU A 365 16.58 -30.18 8.04
CA LEU A 365 15.57 -31.22 8.29
C LEU A 365 14.87 -31.67 7.00
N ALA A 366 14.59 -30.72 6.07
CA ALA A 366 14.03 -31.05 4.76
C ALA A 366 14.96 -31.94 3.94
N LYS A 367 16.27 -31.69 3.97
CA LYS A 367 17.27 -32.51 3.30
C LYS A 367 17.36 -33.90 3.95
N THR A 368 17.30 -33.95 5.27
CA THR A 368 17.33 -35.21 6.02
C THR A 368 16.14 -36.09 5.69
N LYS A 369 14.92 -35.53 5.69
CA LYS A 369 13.68 -36.26 5.31
C LYS A 369 13.77 -36.90 3.91
N SER A 370 14.56 -36.30 3.03
CA SER A 370 14.82 -36.83 1.67
C SER A 370 15.98 -37.84 1.61
N THR A 371 16.62 -38.16 2.74
CA THR A 371 17.79 -39.07 2.81
C THR A 371 17.52 -40.23 3.79
N PRO A 372 16.89 -41.32 3.36
CA PRO A 372 16.45 -42.43 4.25
C PRO A 372 17.54 -42.97 5.15
N ALA A 373 18.77 -43.14 4.63
CA ALA A 373 19.91 -43.67 5.39
C ALA A 373 20.26 -42.88 6.65
N ILE A 374 19.81 -41.62 6.77
CA ILE A 374 20.06 -40.78 7.93
C ILE A 374 18.85 -40.84 8.87
N SER A 375 17.62 -40.85 8.33
CA SER A 375 16.40 -40.97 9.13
C SER A 375 16.45 -42.20 10.06
N ASP A 376 16.82 -43.35 9.54
CA ASP A 376 16.94 -44.60 10.31
C ASP A 376 18.01 -44.51 11.42
N ARG A 377 19.07 -43.76 11.21
CA ARG A 377 20.13 -43.51 12.23
C ARG A 377 19.68 -42.60 13.34
N ILE A 378 18.87 -41.57 13.02
CA ILE A 378 18.35 -40.61 14.00
C ILE A 378 17.45 -41.30 15.01
N ASP A 379 16.57 -42.19 14.56
CA ASP A 379 15.63 -42.93 15.41
C ASP A 379 16.34 -43.81 16.45
N GLN A 380 17.61 -44.16 16.19
CA GLN A 380 18.43 -44.95 17.09
C GLN A 380 19.21 -44.14 18.12
N ILE A 381 19.26 -42.79 17.95
CA ILE A 381 20.05 -41.88 18.78
C ILE A 381 19.15 -41.21 19.80
N LYS A 382 19.37 -41.46 21.08
CA LYS A 382 18.68 -40.78 22.15
C LYS A 382 19.36 -39.44 22.46
N VAL A 383 18.71 -38.33 22.11
CA VAL A 383 19.17 -37.00 22.49
C VAL A 383 18.81 -36.73 23.94
N THR A 384 19.82 -36.59 24.82
CA THR A 384 19.64 -36.34 26.26
C THR A 384 19.72 -34.89 26.62
N SER A 385 20.38 -34.04 25.79
CA SER A 385 20.41 -32.59 25.94
C SER A 385 20.55 -31.97 24.56
N PHE A 386 19.81 -30.87 24.35
CA PHE A 386 19.89 -30.12 23.12
C PHE A 386 20.72 -28.86 23.34
N ARG A 387 21.71 -28.63 22.47
CA ARG A 387 22.38 -27.35 22.34
C ARG A 387 22.14 -26.88 20.90
N PRO A 388 21.45 -25.74 20.71
CA PRO A 388 21.31 -25.19 19.39
C PRO A 388 22.68 -24.90 18.78
N PHE A 389 22.74 -24.82 17.46
CA PHE A 389 23.91 -24.32 16.76
C PHE A 389 24.21 -22.91 17.27
N ASP A 390 25.16 -22.78 18.16
CA ASP A 390 25.90 -21.55 18.25
C ASP A 390 26.82 -21.53 17.05
N SER A 391 26.73 -20.51 16.23
CA SER A 391 27.72 -20.24 15.20
C SER A 391 29.05 -20.01 15.89
N VAL A 392 29.78 -21.08 16.11
CA VAL A 392 31.19 -20.98 16.43
C VAL A 392 31.84 -20.58 15.12
N ILE A 393 32.03 -19.31 14.95
CA ILE A 393 32.96 -18.73 13.97
C ILE A 393 34.37 -18.96 14.46
#